data_c27d805e8e899535e0854b7b2d522eb6
#
_entry.id   c27d805e8e899535e0854b7b2d522eb6
#
_cell.length_a   1.000
_cell.length_b   1.000
_cell.length_c   1.000
_cell.angle_alpha   90.00
_cell.angle_beta   90.00
_cell.angle_gamma   90.00
#
_symmetry.space_group_name_H-M   'P 1'
#
loop_
_entity.id
_entity.type
_entity.pdbx_description
1 polymer ?
#
loop_
_entity_poly.entity_id
_entity_poly.type
_entity_poly.pdbx_seq_one_letter_code
_entity_poly.pdbx_strand_id
1 'polypeptide(L)'
;DNLARGRFILGVSPGALRSDAEALGILDEDRNQIFAEAIDVILAIWAGETPYDIDFENNRFKVTTAETRYLDVGYGIMPKTFQQPRPEIVGTVVAPFSRGVIAMGERDFHPLSANFLLPKWAATHWGNYAEGKANVGEVADPADWRIARTIFVADDDATAKAYGKDDTNSPYRFYYSQILKKMIRGNRQGVFK
;
A
#
# COMPACT_ATOMS: atom_id res chain seq x y z
N ASP A 1 -5.80 -0.95 -15.67
CA ASP A 1 -5.32 0.30 -16.22
C ASP A 1 -5.84 0.56 -17.64
N ASN A 2 -5.60 -0.33 -18.61
CA ASN A 2 -6.04 -0.18 -20.01
C ASN A 2 -7.57 -0.02 -20.15
N LEU A 3 -8.38 -0.86 -19.49
CA LEU A 3 -9.83 -0.76 -19.50
C LEU A 3 -10.35 0.55 -18.87
N ALA A 4 -9.66 1.03 -17.86
CA ALA A 4 -9.99 2.28 -17.18
C ALA A 4 -9.43 3.53 -17.90
N ARG A 5 -8.67 3.34 -18.98
CA ARG A 5 -8.02 4.42 -19.75
C ARG A 5 -7.23 5.38 -18.86
N GLY A 6 -6.36 4.85 -18.04
CA GLY A 6 -5.50 5.62 -17.14
C GLY A 6 -6.17 6.11 -15.84
N ARG A 7 -7.42 5.76 -15.58
CA ARG A 7 -8.11 6.08 -14.33
C ARG A 7 -7.95 4.95 -13.30
N PHE A 8 -6.74 4.46 -13.13
CA PHE A 8 -6.42 3.35 -12.24
C PHE A 8 -5.29 3.75 -11.29
N ILE A 9 -5.47 3.47 -10.02
CA ILE A 9 -4.46 3.61 -8.97
C ILE A 9 -4.27 2.24 -8.35
N LEU A 10 -3.02 1.80 -8.24
CA LEU A 10 -2.68 0.54 -7.58
C LEU A 10 -2.42 0.78 -6.09
N GLY A 11 -3.34 0.35 -5.24
CA GLY A 11 -3.12 0.33 -3.79
C GLY A 11 -2.32 -0.89 -3.37
N VAL A 12 -1.25 -0.69 -2.61
CA VAL A 12 -0.34 -1.76 -2.17
C VAL A 12 -0.06 -1.72 -0.67
N SER A 13 0.17 -2.88 -0.07
CA SER A 13 0.51 -3.02 1.34
C SER A 13 1.05 -4.44 1.63
N PRO A 14 1.97 -4.61 2.58
CA PRO A 14 2.42 -5.94 3.03
C PRO A 14 1.37 -6.72 3.81
N GLY A 15 0.17 -6.17 3.97
CA GLY A 15 -0.90 -6.77 4.77
C GLY A 15 -0.72 -6.56 6.28
N ALA A 16 -1.80 -6.30 7.01
CA ALA A 16 -1.78 -6.03 8.44
C ALA A 16 -2.33 -7.19 9.29
N LEU A 17 -3.32 -7.92 8.79
CA LEU A 17 -4.02 -8.93 9.56
C LEU A 17 -3.27 -10.27 9.54
N ARG A 18 -3.25 -10.93 10.69
CA ARG A 18 -2.68 -12.29 10.80
C ARG A 18 -3.54 -13.33 10.09
N SER A 19 -4.86 -13.13 10.09
CA SER A 19 -5.80 -14.01 9.38
C SER A 19 -5.52 -14.10 7.88
N ASP A 20 -5.09 -13.00 7.27
CA ASP A 20 -4.79 -12.98 5.83
C ASP A 20 -3.47 -13.74 5.57
N ALA A 21 -2.47 -13.54 6.43
CA ALA A 21 -1.21 -14.26 6.36
C ALA A 21 -1.40 -15.78 6.59
N GLU A 22 -2.29 -16.15 7.53
CA GLU A 22 -2.66 -17.54 7.77
C GLU A 22 -3.32 -18.17 6.55
N ALA A 23 -4.30 -17.46 5.96
CA ALA A 23 -5.01 -17.94 4.76
C ALA A 23 -4.09 -18.12 3.55
N LEU A 24 -3.03 -17.32 3.46
CA LEU A 24 -2.01 -17.40 2.40
C LEU A 24 -0.84 -18.33 2.73
N GLY A 25 -0.82 -18.95 3.91
CA GLY A 25 0.27 -19.85 4.34
C GLY A 25 1.59 -19.16 4.65
N ILE A 26 1.58 -17.84 4.90
CA ILE A 26 2.77 -17.01 5.16
C ILE A 26 2.78 -16.40 6.57
N LEU A 27 2.11 -17.07 7.54
CA LEU A 27 1.89 -16.53 8.87
C LEU A 27 3.18 -16.18 9.61
N ASP A 28 4.20 -17.01 9.45
CA ASP A 28 5.50 -16.91 10.15
C ASP A 28 6.61 -16.31 9.27
N GLU A 29 6.26 -15.82 8.08
CA GLU A 29 7.20 -15.18 7.16
C GLU A 29 7.29 -13.66 7.34
N ASP A 30 8.39 -13.07 6.91
CA ASP A 30 8.53 -11.61 6.83
C ASP A 30 7.74 -11.04 5.64
N ARG A 31 6.54 -10.56 5.94
CA ARG A 31 5.64 -9.98 4.92
C ARG A 31 6.17 -8.69 4.32
N ASN A 32 7.01 -7.94 5.02
CA ASN A 32 7.61 -6.73 4.45
C ASN A 32 8.65 -7.12 3.39
N GLN A 33 9.43 -8.17 3.64
CA GLN A 33 10.36 -8.70 2.67
C GLN A 33 9.62 -9.25 1.44
N ILE A 34 8.60 -10.11 1.65
CA ILE A 34 7.76 -10.64 0.56
C ILE A 34 7.19 -9.51 -0.29
N PHE A 35 6.69 -8.47 0.36
CA PHE A 35 6.12 -7.30 -0.32
C PHE A 35 7.17 -6.57 -1.16
N ALA A 36 8.36 -6.32 -0.61
CA ALA A 36 9.43 -5.66 -1.33
C ALA A 36 9.87 -6.47 -2.57
N GLU A 37 10.08 -7.78 -2.40
CA GLU A 37 10.43 -8.70 -3.47
C GLU A 37 9.37 -8.73 -4.60
N ALA A 38 8.09 -8.78 -4.24
CA ALA A 38 6.99 -8.77 -5.20
C ALA A 38 6.92 -7.44 -5.98
N ILE A 39 7.09 -6.32 -5.30
CA ILE A 39 7.07 -4.99 -5.91
C ILE A 39 8.22 -4.83 -6.93
N ASP A 40 9.42 -5.28 -6.60
CA ASP A 40 10.57 -5.19 -7.50
C ASP A 40 10.29 -5.95 -8.82
N VAL A 41 9.70 -7.13 -8.73
CA VAL A 41 9.32 -7.93 -9.92
C VAL A 41 8.18 -7.27 -10.71
N ILE A 42 7.17 -6.73 -10.04
CA ILE A 42 6.05 -6.01 -10.71
C ILE A 42 6.57 -4.81 -11.50
N LEU A 43 7.44 -4.00 -10.88
CA LEU A 43 8.04 -2.84 -11.54
C LEU A 43 8.90 -3.25 -12.73
N ALA A 44 9.68 -4.32 -12.60
CA ALA A 44 10.51 -4.85 -13.69
C ALA A 44 9.65 -5.35 -14.86
N ILE A 45 8.51 -6.01 -14.59
CA ILE A 45 7.59 -6.44 -15.65
C ILE A 45 7.01 -5.22 -16.40
N TRP A 46 6.62 -4.18 -15.69
CA TRP A 46 6.07 -2.98 -16.33
C TRP A 46 7.08 -2.20 -17.15
N ALA A 47 8.32 -2.11 -16.66
CA ALA A 47 9.40 -1.44 -17.37
C ALA A 47 9.99 -2.27 -18.52
N GLY A 48 10.01 -3.60 -18.39
CA GLY A 48 10.64 -4.53 -19.32
C GLY A 48 9.86 -4.80 -20.60
N GLU A 49 10.50 -5.48 -21.54
CA GLU A 49 9.91 -6.00 -22.77
C GLU A 49 10.01 -7.52 -22.80
N THR A 50 9.14 -8.16 -23.58
CA THR A 50 9.19 -9.60 -23.79
C THR A 50 10.36 -10.00 -24.75
N PRO A 51 11.00 -11.16 -24.56
CA PRO A 51 10.77 -12.11 -23.48
C PRO A 51 11.26 -11.60 -22.13
N TYR A 52 10.49 -11.86 -21.07
CA TYR A 52 10.94 -11.54 -19.71
C TYR A 52 11.93 -12.60 -19.23
N ASP A 53 12.95 -12.15 -18.50
CA ASP A 53 13.87 -12.98 -17.73
C ASP A 53 14.28 -12.20 -16.48
N ILE A 54 13.37 -12.18 -15.53
CA ILE A 54 13.48 -11.42 -14.27
C ILE A 54 13.82 -12.41 -13.18
N ASP A 55 15.06 -12.35 -12.70
CA ASP A 55 15.61 -13.22 -11.66
C ASP A 55 16.54 -12.39 -10.78
N PHE A 56 15.95 -11.71 -9.78
CA PHE A 56 16.74 -10.93 -8.84
C PHE A 56 17.38 -11.83 -7.79
N GLU A 57 18.64 -11.57 -7.48
CA GLU A 57 19.35 -12.28 -6.42
C GLU A 57 18.58 -12.21 -5.10
N ASN A 58 18.42 -13.36 -4.45
CA ASN A 58 17.69 -13.53 -3.19
C ASN A 58 16.20 -13.12 -3.22
N ASN A 59 15.58 -12.99 -4.40
CA ASN A 59 14.16 -12.78 -4.55
C ASN A 59 13.44 -14.12 -4.75
N ARG A 60 12.36 -14.37 -4.01
CA ARG A 60 11.54 -15.59 -4.13
C ARG A 60 10.72 -15.65 -5.41
N PHE A 61 10.47 -14.50 -6.03
CA PHE A 61 9.68 -14.42 -7.25
C PHE A 61 10.58 -14.33 -8.46
N LYS A 62 10.34 -15.23 -9.40
CA LYS A 62 11.04 -15.27 -10.68
C LYS A 62 10.00 -15.26 -11.80
N VAL A 63 10.23 -14.49 -12.83
CA VAL A 63 9.38 -14.43 -14.03
C VAL A 63 10.21 -14.60 -15.27
N THR A 64 9.98 -15.70 -16.00
CA THR A 64 10.60 -15.95 -17.29
C THR A 64 9.56 -16.31 -18.33
N THR A 65 9.75 -15.87 -19.56
CA THR A 65 9.01 -16.31 -20.76
C THR A 65 9.99 -16.80 -21.83
N ALA A 66 11.26 -16.98 -21.48
CA ALA A 66 12.31 -17.33 -22.43
C ALA A 66 12.23 -18.80 -22.86
N GLU A 67 11.88 -19.72 -21.96
CA GLU A 67 11.91 -21.17 -22.20
C GLU A 67 10.82 -21.65 -23.17
N THR A 68 9.68 -20.95 -23.20
CA THR A 68 8.52 -21.31 -24.07
C THR A 68 8.44 -20.45 -25.33
N ARG A 69 9.54 -19.83 -25.71
CA ARG A 69 9.63 -19.00 -26.91
C ARG A 69 9.82 -19.84 -28.15
N TYR A 70 8.90 -19.74 -29.09
CA TYR A 70 8.99 -20.35 -30.42
C TYR A 70 9.11 -19.25 -31.47
N LEU A 71 10.24 -19.19 -32.15
CA LEU A 71 10.57 -18.09 -33.09
C LEU A 71 9.67 -18.03 -34.31
N ASP A 72 9.11 -19.16 -34.74
CA ASP A 72 8.21 -19.31 -35.87
C ASP A 72 6.74 -19.05 -35.55
N VAL A 73 6.37 -19.13 -34.27
CA VAL A 73 5.00 -18.87 -33.77
C VAL A 73 4.93 -17.53 -33.06
N GLY A 74 6.02 -17.07 -32.50
CA GLY A 74 6.10 -15.93 -31.61
C GLY A 74 6.01 -16.31 -30.13
N TYR A 75 5.76 -15.34 -29.30
CA TYR A 75 5.60 -15.52 -27.86
C TYR A 75 4.57 -14.53 -27.32
N GLY A 76 3.93 -14.92 -26.22
CA GLY A 76 2.94 -14.10 -25.56
C GLY A 76 3.54 -12.79 -25.05
N ILE A 77 2.77 -11.72 -25.18
CA ILE A 77 3.10 -10.43 -24.59
C ILE A 77 2.10 -10.07 -23.50
N MET A 78 2.56 -9.42 -22.45
CA MET A 78 1.66 -8.75 -21.51
C MET A 78 1.36 -7.35 -22.03
N PRO A 79 0.08 -6.91 -22.07
CA PRO A 79 -0.25 -5.54 -22.47
C PRO A 79 0.50 -4.54 -21.58
N LYS A 80 1.11 -3.55 -22.22
CA LYS A 80 1.72 -2.44 -21.49
C LYS A 80 0.66 -1.62 -20.78
N THR A 81 1.08 -0.94 -19.72
CA THR A 81 0.21 -0.03 -19.00
C THR A 81 -0.19 1.16 -19.87
N PHE A 82 -1.43 1.61 -19.75
CA PHE A 82 -1.92 2.81 -20.43
C PHE A 82 -1.22 4.07 -19.88
N GLN A 83 -1.09 4.15 -18.55
CA GLN A 83 -0.33 5.20 -17.87
C GLN A 83 1.16 4.96 -18.01
N GLN A 84 1.91 6.01 -18.31
CA GLN A 84 3.36 5.93 -18.47
C GLN A 84 4.07 6.75 -17.40
N PRO A 85 5.18 6.27 -16.85
CA PRO A 85 5.84 4.96 -17.12
C PRO A 85 5.08 3.77 -16.51
N ARG A 86 4.12 4.00 -15.64
CA ARG A 86 3.29 3.00 -14.94
C ARG A 86 2.06 3.65 -14.31
N PRO A 87 1.07 2.87 -13.85
CA PRO A 87 0.00 3.40 -12.99
C PRO A 87 0.55 3.99 -11.70
N GLU A 88 -0.15 4.99 -11.18
CA GLU A 88 0.11 5.51 -9.86
C GLU A 88 0.04 4.39 -8.81
N ILE A 89 1.02 4.34 -7.92
CA ILE A 89 1.06 3.39 -6.80
C ILE A 89 0.86 4.13 -5.49
N VAL A 90 -0.09 3.66 -4.69
CA VAL A 90 -0.40 4.22 -3.38
C VAL A 90 -0.13 3.18 -2.30
N GLY A 91 0.76 3.51 -1.37
CA GLY A 91 1.10 2.67 -0.22
C GLY A 91 0.38 3.08 1.06
N THR A 92 -0.27 2.13 1.75
CA THR A 92 -0.94 2.41 3.03
C THR A 92 0.05 2.51 4.18
N VAL A 93 -0.05 3.58 4.97
CA VAL A 93 0.79 3.83 6.15
C VAL A 93 -0.06 3.77 7.40
N VAL A 94 0.27 2.84 8.30
CA VAL A 94 -0.54 2.52 9.49
C VAL A 94 0.17 2.80 10.82
N ALA A 95 1.47 3.11 10.81
CA ALA A 95 2.26 3.32 12.02
C ALA A 95 2.83 4.73 12.10
N PRO A 96 2.87 5.34 13.31
CA PRO A 96 3.62 6.59 13.53
C PRO A 96 5.09 6.41 13.13
N PHE A 97 5.71 7.47 12.61
CA PHE A 97 7.14 7.50 12.23
C PHE A 97 7.56 6.37 11.29
N SER A 98 6.65 5.89 10.43
CA SER A 98 6.93 4.76 9.53
C SER A 98 8.08 5.07 8.57
N ARG A 99 9.20 4.37 8.75
CA ARG A 99 10.35 4.48 7.84
C ARG A 99 10.09 3.90 6.44
N GLY A 100 9.09 3.03 6.31
CA GLY A 100 8.65 2.54 4.99
C GLY A 100 8.20 3.66 4.05
N VAL A 101 7.83 4.82 4.60
CA VAL A 101 7.45 6.01 3.80
C VAL A 101 8.65 6.61 3.08
N ILE A 102 9.87 6.46 3.61
CA ILE A 102 11.11 6.87 2.91
C ILE A 102 11.25 6.08 1.61
N ALA A 103 11.15 4.74 1.70
CA ALA A 103 11.20 3.89 0.52
C ALA A 103 10.04 4.16 -0.48
N MET A 104 8.89 4.61 0.00
CA MET A 104 7.81 5.08 -0.89
C MET A 104 8.25 6.33 -1.66
N GLY A 105 8.84 7.33 -0.99
CA GLY A 105 9.36 8.51 -1.64
C GLY A 105 10.44 8.20 -2.68
N GLU A 106 11.39 7.31 -2.35
CA GLU A 106 12.45 6.86 -3.26
C GLU A 106 11.95 6.16 -4.51
N ARG A 107 10.79 5.45 -4.42
CA ARG A 107 10.17 4.69 -5.51
C ARG A 107 9.04 5.44 -6.22
N ASP A 108 8.81 6.68 -5.88
CA ASP A 108 7.68 7.48 -6.37
C ASP A 108 6.33 6.78 -6.12
N PHE A 109 6.14 6.27 -4.89
CA PHE A 109 4.86 5.75 -4.38
C PHE A 109 4.24 6.78 -3.47
N HIS A 110 2.96 7.04 -3.64
CA HIS A 110 2.25 8.05 -2.87
C HIS A 110 1.74 7.48 -1.54
N PRO A 111 2.05 8.10 -0.39
CA PRO A 111 1.61 7.56 0.89
C PRO A 111 0.14 7.88 1.17
N LEU A 112 -0.60 6.89 1.71
CA LEU A 112 -1.94 7.04 2.25
C LEU A 112 -1.93 6.79 3.75
N SER A 113 -1.99 7.85 4.54
CA SER A 113 -2.10 7.75 6.01
C SER A 113 -3.46 7.21 6.41
N ALA A 114 -3.47 6.11 7.17
CA ALA A 114 -4.69 5.39 7.54
C ALA A 114 -5.62 6.22 8.45
N ASN A 115 -6.91 5.96 8.34
CA ASN A 115 -7.98 6.71 9.00
C ASN A 115 -8.00 6.60 10.54
N PHE A 116 -7.41 5.56 11.10
CA PHE A 116 -7.36 5.36 12.56
C PHE A 116 -6.15 6.02 13.24
N LEU A 117 -5.23 6.59 12.48
CA LEU A 117 -4.13 7.37 13.05
C LEU A 117 -4.61 8.74 13.52
N LEU A 118 -4.18 9.15 14.71
CA LEU A 118 -4.40 10.54 15.15
C LEU A 118 -3.67 11.51 14.22
N PRO A 119 -4.18 12.72 13.99
CA PRO A 119 -3.56 13.71 13.09
C PRO A 119 -2.08 13.97 13.39
N LYS A 120 -1.71 14.05 14.66
CA LYS A 120 -0.31 14.24 15.10
C LYS A 120 0.63 13.12 14.64
N TRP A 121 0.12 11.89 14.53
CA TRP A 121 0.90 10.75 14.07
C TRP A 121 0.94 10.66 12.54
N ALA A 122 -0.18 10.98 11.87
CA ALA A 122 -0.18 11.09 10.43
C ALA A 122 0.83 12.15 9.94
N ALA A 123 0.94 13.29 10.64
CA ALA A 123 1.89 14.34 10.30
C ALA A 123 3.36 13.88 10.27
N THR A 124 3.70 12.82 11.02
CA THR A 124 5.08 12.28 11.01
C THR A 124 5.46 11.62 9.68
N HIS A 125 4.49 11.29 8.83
CA HIS A 125 4.75 10.65 7.55
C HIS A 125 5.31 11.62 6.51
N TRP A 126 4.93 12.89 6.58
CA TRP A 126 5.39 13.91 5.63
C TRP A 126 6.91 14.05 5.60
N GLY A 127 7.54 14.16 6.78
CA GLY A 127 9.00 14.28 6.88
C GLY A 127 9.73 13.09 6.25
N ASN A 128 9.23 11.88 6.50
CA ASN A 128 9.80 10.66 5.91
C ASN A 128 9.60 10.59 4.39
N TYR A 129 8.44 11.06 3.89
CA TYR A 129 8.19 11.13 2.45
C TYR A 129 9.13 12.12 1.76
N ALA A 130 9.27 13.32 2.33
CA ALA A 130 10.18 14.34 1.82
C ALA A 130 11.64 13.88 1.84
N GLU A 131 12.07 13.15 2.90
CA GLU A 131 13.39 12.52 2.96
C GLU A 131 13.59 11.54 1.80
N GLY A 132 12.62 10.66 1.56
CA GLY A 132 12.69 9.67 0.49
C GLY A 132 12.80 10.31 -0.91
N LYS A 133 12.01 11.34 -1.18
CA LYS A 133 12.10 12.13 -2.43
C LYS A 133 13.47 12.80 -2.57
N ALA A 134 13.97 13.41 -1.50
CA ALA A 134 15.28 14.05 -1.49
C ALA A 134 16.44 13.07 -1.76
N ASN A 135 16.35 11.83 -1.27
CA ASN A 135 17.35 10.77 -1.51
C ASN A 135 17.57 10.46 -3.00
N VAL A 136 16.54 10.68 -3.82
CA VAL A 136 16.60 10.48 -5.29
C VAL A 136 16.67 11.80 -6.06
N GLY A 137 16.90 12.92 -5.40
CA GLY A 137 17.06 14.24 -6.03
C GLY A 137 15.75 14.92 -6.42
N GLU A 138 14.62 14.45 -5.90
CA GLU A 138 13.29 14.98 -6.16
C GLU A 138 12.78 15.82 -4.98
N VAL A 139 11.76 16.63 -5.24
CA VAL A 139 11.04 17.41 -4.24
C VAL A 139 9.67 16.80 -3.99
N ALA A 140 9.33 16.60 -2.73
CA ALA A 140 8.01 16.07 -2.37
C ALA A 140 6.90 17.10 -2.65
N ASP A 141 5.83 16.65 -3.32
CA ASP A 141 4.61 17.45 -3.51
C ASP A 141 3.56 17.04 -2.46
N PRO A 142 3.00 17.99 -1.69
CA PRO A 142 1.89 17.69 -0.78
C PRO A 142 0.67 17.02 -1.44
N ALA A 143 0.46 17.24 -2.73
CA ALA A 143 -0.63 16.64 -3.50
C ALA A 143 -0.51 15.10 -3.60
N ASP A 144 0.70 14.54 -3.48
CA ASP A 144 0.95 13.11 -3.52
C ASP A 144 0.56 12.41 -2.21
N TRP A 145 0.51 13.15 -1.11
CA TRP A 145 0.19 12.59 0.19
C TRP A 145 -1.31 12.60 0.48
N ARG A 146 -1.85 11.42 0.68
CA ARG A 146 -3.27 11.21 0.99
C ARG A 146 -3.49 10.91 2.46
N ILE A 147 -4.59 11.40 3.00
CA ILE A 147 -5.01 11.14 4.37
C ILE A 147 -6.44 10.61 4.36
N ALA A 148 -6.63 9.36 4.79
CA ALA A 148 -7.96 8.81 4.99
C ALA A 148 -8.56 9.30 6.32
N ARG A 149 -9.85 9.63 6.32
CA ARG A 149 -10.62 9.96 7.52
C ARG A 149 -12.02 9.38 7.44
N THR A 150 -12.50 8.89 8.56
CA THR A 150 -13.91 8.54 8.69
C THR A 150 -14.68 9.82 8.99
N ILE A 151 -15.70 10.09 8.19
CA ILE A 151 -16.56 11.26 8.33
C ILE A 151 -18.00 10.76 8.45
N PHE A 152 -18.71 11.23 9.47
CA PHE A 152 -20.14 11.04 9.60
C PHE A 152 -20.85 12.39 9.44
N VAL A 153 -21.81 12.44 8.53
CA VAL A 153 -22.59 13.64 8.21
C VAL A 153 -24.00 13.44 8.73
N ALA A 154 -24.52 14.42 9.46
CA ALA A 154 -25.88 14.46 9.96
C ALA A 154 -26.47 15.86 9.75
N ASP A 155 -27.78 16.00 9.96
CA ASP A 155 -28.48 17.28 9.79
C ASP A 155 -28.06 18.33 10.83
N ASP A 156 -27.54 17.88 11.98
CA ASP A 156 -27.05 18.74 13.05
C ASP A 156 -25.85 18.11 13.80
N ASP A 157 -25.08 18.96 14.49
CA ASP A 157 -23.88 18.58 15.24
C ASP A 157 -24.21 17.67 16.45
N ALA A 158 -25.38 17.80 17.07
CA ALA A 158 -25.78 16.98 18.23
C ALA A 158 -25.97 15.53 17.79
N THR A 159 -26.64 15.30 16.66
CA THR A 159 -26.84 13.98 16.06
C THR A 159 -25.50 13.38 15.61
N ALA A 160 -24.65 14.15 14.94
CA ALA A 160 -23.34 13.69 14.52
C ALA A 160 -22.47 13.27 15.71
N LYS A 161 -22.49 14.07 16.78
CA LYS A 161 -21.75 13.79 18.01
C LYS A 161 -22.29 12.59 18.77
N ALA A 162 -23.61 12.48 18.89
CA ALA A 162 -24.24 11.34 19.54
C ALA A 162 -23.84 10.02 18.87
N TYR A 163 -23.93 9.94 17.53
CA TYR A 163 -23.54 8.75 16.78
C TYR A 163 -22.02 8.50 16.80
N GLY A 164 -21.23 9.48 16.44
CA GLY A 164 -19.80 9.29 16.22
C GLY A 164 -18.96 9.18 17.50
N LYS A 165 -19.43 9.81 18.60
CA LYS A 165 -18.69 9.91 19.85
C LYS A 165 -19.36 9.21 21.04
N ASP A 166 -20.64 9.47 21.26
CA ASP A 166 -21.29 9.13 22.53
C ASP A 166 -21.95 7.74 22.50
N ASP A 167 -22.51 7.31 21.37
CA ASP A 167 -23.10 5.97 21.22
C ASP A 167 -22.02 4.89 21.07
N THR A 168 -21.76 4.16 22.16
CA THR A 168 -20.83 3.04 22.19
C THR A 168 -21.25 1.84 21.34
N ASN A 169 -22.53 1.75 20.96
CA ASN A 169 -23.10 0.68 20.14
C ASN A 169 -23.21 1.03 18.66
N SER A 170 -22.84 2.25 18.27
CA SER A 170 -22.86 2.64 16.87
C SER A 170 -21.98 1.70 16.01
N PRO A 171 -22.35 1.42 14.76
CA PRO A 171 -21.53 0.60 13.86
C PRO A 171 -20.08 1.07 13.76
N TYR A 172 -19.85 2.36 13.81
CA TYR A 172 -18.52 2.96 13.84
C TYR A 172 -17.71 2.52 15.07
N ARG A 173 -18.28 2.70 16.28
CA ARG A 173 -17.62 2.32 17.55
C ARG A 173 -17.43 0.81 17.64
N PHE A 174 -18.41 0.04 17.20
CA PHE A 174 -18.32 -1.41 17.14
C PHE A 174 -17.14 -1.86 16.24
N TYR A 175 -17.07 -1.35 15.01
CA TYR A 175 -16.01 -1.68 14.05
C TYR A 175 -14.61 -1.42 14.63
N TYR A 176 -14.37 -0.23 15.15
CA TYR A 176 -13.08 0.10 15.73
C TYR A 176 -12.75 -0.72 16.98
N SER A 177 -13.74 -1.05 17.80
CA SER A 177 -13.52 -1.92 18.94
C SER A 177 -13.08 -3.33 18.52
N GLN A 178 -13.61 -3.86 17.42
CA GLN A 178 -13.20 -5.18 16.91
C GLN A 178 -11.79 -5.14 16.33
N ILE A 179 -11.44 -4.11 15.57
CA ILE A 179 -10.07 -3.94 15.08
C ILE A 179 -9.07 -3.85 16.24
N LEU A 180 -9.38 -3.03 17.24
CA LEU A 180 -8.53 -2.89 18.42
C LEU A 180 -8.33 -4.23 19.15
N LYS A 181 -9.39 -5.02 19.34
CA LYS A 181 -9.30 -6.37 19.93
C LYS A 181 -8.38 -7.29 19.11
N LYS A 182 -8.48 -7.26 17.77
CA LYS A 182 -7.60 -8.05 16.88
C LYS A 182 -6.14 -7.62 17.01
N MET A 183 -5.88 -6.32 17.05
CA MET A 183 -4.52 -5.78 17.17
C MET A 183 -3.89 -6.12 18.53
N ILE A 184 -4.66 -6.03 19.61
CA ILE A 184 -4.20 -6.43 20.96
C ILE A 184 -3.83 -7.91 20.97
N ARG A 185 -4.69 -8.79 20.48
CA ARG A 185 -4.44 -10.23 20.40
C ARG A 185 -3.26 -10.59 19.51
N GLY A 186 -3.03 -9.81 18.46
CA GLY A 186 -1.89 -9.94 17.56
C GLY A 186 -0.59 -9.29 18.06
N ASN A 187 -0.56 -8.78 19.30
CA ASN A 187 0.56 -8.02 19.88
C ASN A 187 1.01 -6.80 19.06
N ARG A 188 0.05 -6.14 18.39
CA ARG A 188 0.29 -4.95 17.54
C ARG A 188 -0.36 -3.67 18.10
N GLN A 189 -0.45 -3.56 19.42
CA GLN A 189 -1.12 -2.42 20.09
C GLN A 189 -0.41 -1.07 19.82
N GLY A 190 0.87 -1.09 19.45
CA GLY A 190 1.62 0.13 19.13
C GLY A 190 1.07 0.96 17.97
N VAL A 191 0.24 0.37 17.11
CA VAL A 191 -0.39 1.03 15.96
C VAL A 191 -1.45 2.08 16.39
N PHE A 192 -2.02 1.92 17.59
CA PHE A 192 -3.10 2.79 18.11
C PHE A 192 -2.66 3.72 19.25
N LYS A 193 -1.38 3.94 19.41
CA LYS A 193 -0.85 4.87 20.43
C LYS A 193 -1.14 6.33 20.09
#